data_9b2fbc8dbbb3890962417d0127f423d8
#
_entry.id   9b2fbc8dbbb3890962417d0127f423d8
#
_cell.length_a   1.000
_cell.length_b   1.000
_cell.length_c   1.000
_cell.angle_alpha   90.00
_cell.angle_beta   90.00
_cell.angle_gamma   90.00
#
_symmetry.space_group_name_H-M   'P 1'
#
loop_
_entity.id
_entity.type
_entity.pdbx_description
1 polymer ?
#
loop_
_entity_poly.entity_id
_entity_poly.type
_entity_poly.pdbx_seq_one_letter_code
_entity_poly.pdbx_strand_id
1 'polypeptide(L)'
;KAIRSAALTALGETVDLNGLSLLITNSISPKRAEDAPVAQQALRAASVRMPDREAAAAVLSAAIAQAPAATKVTLLEILGEMEGATALKTIAAAAKSNDPQLQDAGSRLAGKWSSVEAAPVLLDLAKTAPTAQYRSRALKGYISLARRFAMPDEERAEMCRNALALARQSAEQNLVLDVLKLHASTEGMKLAIAAMKMPGLQEDATHAVLVIAHKLETKKVDVSPLLAQAGLSRVKLEIIKAEYGSGNNQKDVTGILRRQVGTLPVIMLSSSTYNASFGGDPAPGSVKKLTIQYKIDGKPGQASFAEDALIILPIPK
;
A
#
# COMPACT_ATOMS: atom_id res chain seq x y z
N LYS A 1 -18.56 21.76 36.01
CA LYS A 1 -18.08 21.12 34.76
C LYS A 1 -16.63 21.51 34.46
N ALA A 2 -16.31 22.79 34.31
CA ALA A 2 -14.97 23.26 33.92
C ALA A 2 -13.84 22.71 34.81
N ILE A 3 -13.98 22.73 36.15
CA ILE A 3 -12.99 22.21 37.10
C ILE A 3 -12.74 20.71 36.88
N ARG A 4 -13.80 19.91 36.68
CA ARG A 4 -13.64 18.46 36.43
C ARG A 4 -12.97 18.17 35.12
N SER A 5 -13.33 18.88 34.04
CA SER A 5 -12.65 18.77 32.75
C SER A 5 -11.17 19.11 32.88
N ALA A 6 -10.84 20.23 33.56
CA ALA A 6 -9.44 20.60 33.77
C ALA A 6 -8.66 19.54 34.59
N ALA A 7 -9.28 18.98 35.62
CA ALA A 7 -8.68 17.91 36.42
C ALA A 7 -8.42 16.64 35.61
N LEU A 8 -9.37 16.21 34.75
CA LEU A 8 -9.20 15.05 33.86
C LEU A 8 -8.09 15.29 32.84
N THR A 9 -8.03 16.48 32.25
CA THR A 9 -6.97 16.84 31.31
C THR A 9 -5.61 16.80 31.99
N ALA A 10 -5.48 17.41 33.18
CA ALA A 10 -4.22 17.38 33.95
C ALA A 10 -3.81 15.95 34.32
N LEU A 11 -4.77 15.08 34.67
CA LEU A 11 -4.49 13.66 34.89
C LEU A 11 -3.94 12.98 33.64
N GLY A 12 -4.48 13.27 32.46
CA GLY A 12 -3.97 12.75 31.18
C GLY A 12 -2.51 13.07 30.92
N GLU A 13 -2.02 14.18 31.45
CA GLU A 13 -0.63 14.63 31.30
C GLU A 13 0.30 14.15 32.41
N THR A 14 -0.22 13.76 33.57
CA THR A 14 0.59 13.53 34.77
C THR A 14 0.56 12.12 35.33
N VAL A 15 -0.50 11.33 35.06
CA VAL A 15 -0.61 9.98 35.63
C VAL A 15 0.50 9.05 35.13
N ASP A 16 0.92 8.17 36.01
CA ASP A 16 1.72 7.00 35.74
C ASP A 16 0.83 5.77 35.39
N LEU A 17 1.47 4.61 35.24
CA LEU A 17 0.77 3.35 34.92
C LEU A 17 -0.27 2.98 35.98
N ASN A 18 0.01 3.23 37.25
CA ASN A 18 -0.95 2.95 38.36
C ASN A 18 -2.18 3.86 38.30
N GLY A 19 -1.98 5.12 37.93
CA GLY A 19 -3.05 6.10 37.76
C GLY A 19 -3.87 5.91 36.48
N LEU A 20 -3.42 5.11 35.54
CA LEU A 20 -4.13 4.87 34.28
C LEU A 20 -5.50 4.22 34.51
N SER A 21 -5.63 3.35 35.52
CA SER A 21 -6.87 2.71 35.91
C SER A 21 -7.98 3.71 36.27
N LEU A 22 -7.63 4.86 36.84
CA LEU A 22 -8.58 5.92 37.16
C LEU A 22 -9.20 6.53 35.90
N LEU A 23 -8.37 6.82 34.89
CA LEU A 23 -8.86 7.35 33.62
C LEU A 23 -9.67 6.31 32.85
N ILE A 24 -9.28 5.04 32.87
CA ILE A 24 -10.07 3.93 32.31
C ILE A 24 -11.46 3.86 32.99
N THR A 25 -11.53 3.87 34.32
CA THR A 25 -12.79 3.82 35.04
C THR A 25 -13.70 5.00 34.66
N ASN A 26 -13.15 6.21 34.57
CA ASN A 26 -13.93 7.39 34.18
C ASN A 26 -14.34 7.37 32.69
N SER A 27 -13.60 6.64 31.84
CA SER A 27 -13.96 6.44 30.45
C SER A 27 -15.05 5.38 30.24
N ILE A 28 -15.03 4.31 31.04
CA ILE A 28 -15.98 3.18 30.98
C ILE A 28 -17.30 3.49 31.73
N SER A 29 -17.21 4.03 32.94
CA SER A 29 -18.31 4.31 33.80
C SER A 29 -18.18 5.70 34.44
N PRO A 30 -18.35 6.76 33.65
CA PRO A 30 -18.23 8.12 34.16
C PRO A 30 -19.34 8.42 35.14
N LYS A 31 -19.02 9.04 36.29
CA LYS A 31 -20.03 9.50 37.27
C LYS A 31 -21.03 10.48 36.63
N ARG A 32 -20.65 11.16 35.57
CA ARG A 32 -21.48 12.05 34.77
C ARG A 32 -21.17 11.83 33.29
N ALA A 33 -22.18 11.54 32.51
CA ALA A 33 -22.01 11.25 31.08
C ALA A 33 -21.24 12.36 30.29
N GLU A 34 -21.41 13.62 30.70
CA GLU A 34 -20.74 14.77 30.12
C GLU A 34 -19.22 14.79 30.33
N ASP A 35 -18.68 14.00 31.26
CA ASP A 35 -17.25 13.92 31.53
C ASP A 35 -16.55 12.82 30.68
N ALA A 36 -17.32 11.89 30.08
CA ALA A 36 -16.78 10.78 29.27
C ALA A 36 -15.86 11.21 28.13
N PRO A 37 -16.19 12.18 27.26
CA PRO A 37 -15.32 12.57 26.17
C PRO A 37 -13.97 13.12 26.65
N VAL A 38 -13.96 13.89 27.74
CA VAL A 38 -12.74 14.45 28.32
C VAL A 38 -11.89 13.34 28.95
N ALA A 39 -12.54 12.38 29.66
CA ALA A 39 -11.85 11.23 30.23
C ALA A 39 -11.20 10.35 29.14
N GLN A 40 -11.90 10.12 28.03
CA GLN A 40 -11.36 9.37 26.88
C GLN A 40 -10.17 10.08 26.24
N GLN A 41 -10.23 11.40 26.08
CA GLN A 41 -9.11 12.19 25.56
C GLN A 41 -7.91 12.17 26.51
N ALA A 42 -8.14 12.32 27.82
CA ALA A 42 -7.11 12.22 28.84
C ALA A 42 -6.48 10.83 28.88
N LEU A 43 -7.29 9.77 28.77
CA LEU A 43 -6.82 8.39 28.68
C LEU A 43 -5.92 8.18 27.46
N ARG A 44 -6.32 8.70 26.29
CA ARG A 44 -5.52 8.67 25.05
C ARG A 44 -4.16 9.34 25.25
N ALA A 45 -4.15 10.58 25.76
CA ALA A 45 -2.94 11.33 26.02
C ALA A 45 -2.00 10.59 27.00
N ALA A 46 -2.53 10.07 28.10
CA ALA A 46 -1.78 9.31 29.08
C ALA A 46 -1.18 8.04 28.45
N SER A 47 -1.98 7.25 27.73
CA SER A 47 -1.58 5.96 27.17
C SER A 47 -0.46 6.09 26.12
N VAL A 48 -0.56 7.06 25.21
CA VAL A 48 0.45 7.30 24.18
C VAL A 48 1.78 7.80 24.77
N ARG A 49 1.69 8.55 25.88
CA ARG A 49 2.85 9.13 26.57
C ARG A 49 3.58 8.12 27.45
N MET A 50 2.95 7.00 27.85
CA MET A 50 3.57 6.04 28.77
C MET A 50 4.91 5.54 28.28
N PRO A 51 5.97 5.57 29.12
CA PRO A 51 7.28 5.02 28.76
C PRO A 51 7.21 3.51 28.48
N ASP A 52 6.49 2.76 29.29
CA ASP A 52 6.20 1.34 29.08
C ASP A 52 4.87 1.18 28.37
N ARG A 53 4.92 1.22 27.04
CA ARG A 53 3.75 1.08 26.17
C ARG A 53 3.12 -0.31 26.26
N GLU A 54 3.90 -1.35 26.42
CA GLU A 54 3.40 -2.73 26.51
C GLU A 54 2.62 -2.95 27.81
N ALA A 55 3.12 -2.46 28.94
CA ALA A 55 2.39 -2.53 30.20
C ALA A 55 1.08 -1.71 30.13
N ALA A 56 1.11 -0.50 29.56
CA ALA A 56 -0.09 0.30 29.38
C ALA A 56 -1.09 -0.35 28.42
N ALA A 57 -0.61 -0.94 27.32
CA ALA A 57 -1.46 -1.69 26.39
C ALA A 57 -2.12 -2.92 27.06
N ALA A 58 -1.41 -3.60 27.96
CA ALA A 58 -1.97 -4.72 28.73
C ALA A 58 -3.12 -4.27 29.63
N VAL A 59 -2.97 -3.13 30.32
CA VAL A 59 -4.02 -2.55 31.17
C VAL A 59 -5.26 -2.15 30.35
N LEU A 60 -5.08 -1.48 29.19
CA LEU A 60 -6.19 -1.13 28.31
C LEU A 60 -6.87 -2.37 27.74
N SER A 61 -6.10 -3.37 27.31
CA SER A 61 -6.63 -4.62 26.74
C SER A 61 -7.51 -5.37 27.73
N ALA A 62 -7.10 -5.44 29.00
CA ALA A 62 -7.89 -6.04 30.07
C ALA A 62 -9.23 -5.27 30.30
N ALA A 63 -9.20 -3.95 30.17
CA ALA A 63 -10.38 -3.10 30.36
C ALA A 63 -11.46 -3.28 29.27
N ILE A 64 -11.06 -3.70 28.04
CA ILE A 64 -12.00 -3.90 26.92
C ILE A 64 -13.12 -4.89 27.28
N ALA A 65 -12.80 -5.98 28.00
CA ALA A 65 -13.81 -6.99 28.37
C ALA A 65 -14.98 -6.40 29.17
N GLN A 66 -14.71 -5.40 30.02
CA GLN A 66 -15.67 -4.76 30.93
C GLN A 66 -16.35 -3.52 30.33
N ALA A 67 -15.86 -2.99 29.21
CA ALA A 67 -16.32 -1.74 28.66
C ALA A 67 -17.62 -1.86 27.87
N PRO A 68 -18.50 -0.81 27.85
CA PRO A 68 -19.60 -0.70 26.88
C PRO A 68 -19.08 -0.68 25.43
N ALA A 69 -19.92 -1.10 24.47
CA ALA A 69 -19.50 -1.28 23.07
C ALA A 69 -18.80 -0.04 22.48
N ALA A 70 -19.37 1.16 22.66
CA ALA A 70 -18.76 2.40 22.17
C ALA A 70 -17.39 2.67 22.80
N THR A 71 -17.21 2.40 24.08
CA THR A 71 -15.95 2.58 24.81
C THR A 71 -14.92 1.53 24.37
N LYS A 72 -15.35 0.29 24.07
CA LYS A 72 -14.45 -0.74 23.51
C LYS A 72 -13.78 -0.25 22.22
N VAL A 73 -14.55 0.37 21.32
CA VAL A 73 -14.00 0.93 20.07
C VAL A 73 -12.97 2.02 20.36
N THR A 74 -13.28 2.92 21.30
CA THR A 74 -12.33 3.98 21.71
C THR A 74 -11.05 3.39 22.30
N LEU A 75 -11.16 2.37 23.15
CA LEU A 75 -9.97 1.69 23.71
C LEU A 75 -9.13 1.01 22.62
N LEU A 76 -9.77 0.39 21.61
CA LEU A 76 -9.05 -0.18 20.46
C LEU A 76 -8.35 0.90 19.64
N GLU A 77 -8.97 2.07 19.46
CA GLU A 77 -8.34 3.19 18.75
C GLU A 77 -7.11 3.71 19.49
N ILE A 78 -7.18 3.82 20.82
CA ILE A 78 -6.02 4.20 21.63
C ILE A 78 -4.91 3.15 21.51
N LEU A 79 -5.23 1.86 21.58
CA LEU A 79 -4.27 0.78 21.35
C LEU A 79 -3.62 0.85 19.97
N GLY A 80 -4.41 1.21 18.93
CA GLY A 80 -3.90 1.41 17.58
C GLY A 80 -2.87 2.55 17.45
N GLU A 81 -3.02 3.60 18.28
CA GLU A 81 -2.07 4.72 18.33
C GLU A 81 -0.81 4.40 19.16
N MET A 82 -0.96 3.52 20.16
CA MET A 82 0.17 3.07 20.98
C MET A 82 1.12 2.16 20.22
N GLU A 83 0.57 1.37 19.28
CA GLU A 83 1.29 0.30 18.59
C GLU A 83 1.83 -0.77 19.57
N GLY A 84 2.70 -1.66 19.13
CA GLY A 84 3.29 -2.71 19.97
C GLY A 84 2.57 -4.06 19.89
N ALA A 85 3.20 -5.10 20.45
CA ALA A 85 2.74 -6.49 20.29
C ALA A 85 1.42 -6.77 20.99
N THR A 86 1.24 -6.27 22.21
CA THR A 86 -0.01 -6.45 22.99
C THR A 86 -1.18 -5.73 22.33
N ALA A 87 -0.97 -4.50 21.83
CA ALA A 87 -1.98 -3.75 21.11
C ALA A 87 -2.40 -4.47 19.82
N LEU A 88 -1.43 -4.94 19.02
CA LEU A 88 -1.68 -5.68 17.79
C LEU A 88 -2.47 -6.97 18.04
N LYS A 89 -2.11 -7.73 19.07
CA LYS A 89 -2.81 -8.96 19.47
C LYS A 89 -4.27 -8.67 19.83
N THR A 90 -4.51 -7.60 20.57
CA THR A 90 -5.86 -7.20 21.02
C THR A 90 -6.71 -6.74 19.84
N ILE A 91 -6.15 -5.94 18.93
CA ILE A 91 -6.80 -5.50 17.70
C ILE A 91 -7.11 -6.68 16.78
N ALA A 92 -6.18 -7.64 16.64
CA ALA A 92 -6.41 -8.86 15.88
C ALA A 92 -7.57 -9.70 16.44
N ALA A 93 -7.67 -9.82 17.76
CA ALA A 93 -8.78 -10.49 18.42
C ALA A 93 -10.11 -9.76 18.18
N ALA A 94 -10.12 -8.43 18.25
CA ALA A 94 -11.29 -7.62 17.93
C ALA A 94 -11.73 -7.79 16.47
N ALA A 95 -10.79 -7.87 15.51
CA ALA A 95 -11.10 -8.11 14.10
C ALA A 95 -11.75 -9.49 13.84
N LYS A 96 -11.63 -10.43 14.76
CA LYS A 96 -12.27 -11.76 14.72
C LYS A 96 -13.52 -11.86 15.63
N SER A 97 -13.89 -10.79 16.29
CA SER A 97 -15.04 -10.75 17.20
C SER A 97 -16.36 -11.00 16.45
N ASN A 98 -17.36 -11.53 17.16
CA ASN A 98 -18.73 -11.62 16.66
C ASN A 98 -19.49 -10.28 16.79
N ASP A 99 -18.93 -9.30 17.49
CA ASP A 99 -19.48 -7.95 17.58
C ASP A 99 -19.09 -7.16 16.32
N PRO A 100 -20.06 -6.72 15.49
CA PRO A 100 -19.78 -6.04 14.23
C PRO A 100 -18.98 -4.74 14.39
N GLN A 101 -19.18 -4.01 15.48
CA GLN A 101 -18.48 -2.75 15.74
C GLN A 101 -17.00 -3.01 16.08
N LEU A 102 -16.73 -4.00 16.91
CA LEU A 102 -15.36 -4.41 17.24
C LEU A 102 -14.66 -5.00 16.02
N GLN A 103 -15.37 -5.81 15.24
CA GLN A 103 -14.85 -6.42 14.03
C GLN A 103 -14.45 -5.39 12.98
N ASP A 104 -15.30 -4.39 12.75
CA ASP A 104 -14.97 -3.29 11.82
C ASP A 104 -13.78 -2.46 12.35
N ALA A 105 -13.83 -2.03 13.62
CA ALA A 105 -12.75 -1.26 14.23
C ALA A 105 -11.43 -2.03 14.21
N GLY A 106 -11.42 -3.29 14.65
CA GLY A 106 -10.23 -4.15 14.66
C GLY A 106 -9.65 -4.37 13.27
N SER A 107 -10.50 -4.68 12.26
CA SER A 107 -10.04 -4.86 10.90
C SER A 107 -9.47 -3.57 10.27
N ARG A 108 -10.06 -2.43 10.59
CA ARG A 108 -9.62 -1.11 10.13
C ARG A 108 -8.27 -0.72 10.74
N LEU A 109 -8.09 -0.94 12.02
CA LEU A 109 -6.86 -0.63 12.75
C LEU A 109 -5.73 -1.58 12.31
N ALA A 110 -5.97 -2.89 12.24
CA ALA A 110 -4.99 -3.85 11.76
C ALA A 110 -4.54 -3.53 10.33
N GLY A 111 -5.48 -3.21 9.42
CA GLY A 111 -5.18 -2.88 8.02
C GLY A 111 -4.33 -1.61 7.82
N LYS A 112 -4.24 -0.74 8.83
CA LYS A 112 -3.44 0.49 8.83
C LYS A 112 -2.14 0.38 9.65
N TRP A 113 -1.85 -0.79 10.19
CA TRP A 113 -0.69 -0.99 11.05
C TRP A 113 0.62 -0.59 10.37
N SER A 114 1.50 0.07 11.12
CA SER A 114 2.71 0.71 10.59
C SER A 114 4.00 -0.02 10.92
N SER A 115 3.93 -1.33 11.22
CA SER A 115 5.11 -2.18 11.47
C SER A 115 5.01 -3.48 10.68
N VAL A 116 6.14 -3.97 10.17
CA VAL A 116 6.24 -5.27 9.47
C VAL A 116 5.85 -6.45 10.38
N GLU A 117 5.95 -6.29 11.68
CA GLU A 117 5.53 -7.29 12.68
C GLU A 117 4.05 -7.67 12.56
N ALA A 118 3.23 -6.81 11.96
CA ALA A 118 1.83 -7.12 11.68
C ALA A 118 1.64 -8.08 10.50
N ALA A 119 2.66 -8.39 9.72
CA ALA A 119 2.53 -9.24 8.54
C ALA A 119 1.87 -10.60 8.82
N PRO A 120 2.27 -11.38 9.86
CA PRO A 120 1.60 -12.65 10.18
C PRO A 120 0.13 -12.48 10.54
N VAL A 121 -0.21 -11.43 11.30
CA VAL A 121 -1.59 -11.12 11.72
C VAL A 121 -2.44 -10.73 10.51
N LEU A 122 -1.94 -9.86 9.65
CA LEU A 122 -2.66 -9.44 8.45
C LEU A 122 -2.86 -10.58 7.46
N LEU A 123 -1.85 -11.45 7.30
CA LEU A 123 -1.97 -12.64 6.45
C LEU A 123 -3.02 -13.61 6.98
N ASP A 124 -3.06 -13.82 8.30
CA ASP A 124 -4.06 -14.66 8.93
C ASP A 124 -5.47 -14.06 8.79
N LEU A 125 -5.65 -12.76 9.05
CA LEU A 125 -6.93 -12.06 8.83
C LEU A 125 -7.37 -12.09 7.36
N ALA A 126 -6.46 -11.96 6.41
CA ALA A 126 -6.76 -12.07 4.98
C ALA A 126 -7.30 -13.47 4.61
N LYS A 127 -6.89 -14.53 5.32
CA LYS A 127 -7.38 -15.89 5.15
C LYS A 127 -8.69 -16.14 5.87
N THR A 128 -8.83 -15.65 7.11
CA THR A 128 -9.83 -16.14 8.07
C THR A 128 -10.92 -15.13 8.41
N ALA A 129 -10.75 -13.84 8.09
CA ALA A 129 -11.77 -12.83 8.43
C ALA A 129 -13.15 -13.19 7.82
N PRO A 130 -14.25 -12.97 8.55
CA PRO A 130 -15.56 -13.54 8.18
C PRO A 130 -16.16 -12.93 6.92
N THR A 131 -15.87 -11.66 6.61
CA THR A 131 -16.42 -10.99 5.44
C THR A 131 -15.37 -10.73 4.38
N ALA A 132 -15.80 -10.67 3.10
CA ALA A 132 -14.93 -10.31 2.00
C ALA A 132 -14.29 -8.93 2.18
N GLN A 133 -15.03 -7.97 2.75
CA GLN A 133 -14.57 -6.61 3.03
C GLN A 133 -13.38 -6.63 4.01
N TYR A 134 -13.48 -7.38 5.09
CA TYR A 134 -12.42 -7.45 6.11
C TYR A 134 -11.20 -8.23 5.61
N ARG A 135 -11.42 -9.30 4.83
CA ARG A 135 -10.33 -10.01 4.14
C ARG A 135 -9.57 -9.10 3.19
N SER A 136 -10.29 -8.36 2.32
CA SER A 136 -9.69 -7.40 1.40
C SER A 136 -8.92 -6.28 2.13
N ARG A 137 -9.47 -5.78 3.24
CA ARG A 137 -8.81 -4.75 4.07
C ARG A 137 -7.50 -5.27 4.67
N ALA A 138 -7.49 -6.48 5.21
CA ALA A 138 -6.30 -7.12 5.76
C ALA A 138 -5.27 -7.42 4.65
N LEU A 139 -5.70 -7.91 3.49
CA LEU A 139 -4.82 -8.18 2.35
C LEU A 139 -4.16 -6.90 1.83
N LYS A 140 -4.91 -5.81 1.70
CA LYS A 140 -4.35 -4.51 1.30
C LYS A 140 -3.35 -3.98 2.32
N GLY A 141 -3.63 -4.16 3.62
CA GLY A 141 -2.68 -3.85 4.70
C GLY A 141 -1.39 -4.66 4.55
N TYR A 142 -1.50 -5.98 4.33
CA TYR A 142 -0.35 -6.87 4.12
C TYR A 142 0.50 -6.46 2.90
N ILE A 143 -0.14 -6.16 1.76
CA ILE A 143 0.54 -5.65 0.55
C ILE A 143 1.21 -4.29 0.83
N SER A 144 0.58 -3.43 1.62
CA SER A 144 1.13 -2.12 2.00
C SER A 144 2.42 -2.25 2.82
N LEU A 145 2.54 -3.27 3.69
CA LEU A 145 3.79 -3.55 4.40
C LEU A 145 4.91 -3.91 3.42
N ALA A 146 4.65 -4.83 2.49
CA ALA A 146 5.61 -5.21 1.47
C ALA A 146 6.04 -4.02 0.58
N ARG A 147 5.17 -3.04 0.38
CA ARG A 147 5.45 -1.82 -0.40
C ARG A 147 6.31 -0.82 0.35
N ARG A 148 6.05 -0.59 1.65
CA ARG A 148 6.55 0.56 2.40
C ARG A 148 7.83 0.29 3.18
N PHE A 149 8.04 -0.95 3.62
CA PHE A 149 9.14 -1.28 4.51
C PHE A 149 10.34 -1.87 3.78
N ALA A 150 11.54 -1.56 4.27
CA ALA A 150 12.76 -2.21 3.83
C ALA A 150 12.76 -3.66 4.33
N MET A 151 13.06 -4.61 3.43
CA MET A 151 13.17 -6.03 3.71
C MET A 151 13.97 -6.71 2.60
N PRO A 152 14.52 -7.93 2.83
CA PRO A 152 15.16 -8.73 1.79
C PRO A 152 14.23 -9.00 0.59
N ASP A 153 14.81 -9.11 -0.61
CA ASP A 153 14.03 -9.33 -1.84
C ASP A 153 13.27 -10.65 -1.81
N GLU A 154 13.83 -11.69 -1.21
CA GLU A 154 13.19 -13.00 -1.03
C GLU A 154 11.96 -12.90 -0.12
N GLU A 155 12.08 -12.19 1.00
CA GLU A 155 10.96 -11.98 1.94
C GLU A 155 9.83 -11.19 1.26
N ARG A 156 10.17 -10.12 0.53
CA ARG A 156 9.20 -9.34 -0.23
C ARG A 156 8.49 -10.17 -1.29
N ALA A 157 9.26 -10.98 -2.03
CA ALA A 157 8.69 -11.88 -3.04
C ALA A 157 7.77 -12.92 -2.41
N GLU A 158 8.11 -13.45 -1.22
CA GLU A 158 7.25 -14.37 -0.49
C GLU A 158 5.96 -13.70 -0.02
N MET A 159 6.05 -12.48 0.53
CA MET A 159 4.86 -11.70 0.88
C MET A 159 3.97 -11.45 -0.34
N CYS A 160 4.54 -11.08 -1.47
CA CYS A 160 3.81 -10.87 -2.72
C CYS A 160 3.18 -12.18 -3.24
N ARG A 161 3.86 -13.31 -3.13
CA ARG A 161 3.33 -14.64 -3.50
C ARG A 161 2.12 -15.01 -2.66
N ASN A 162 2.22 -14.84 -1.34
CA ASN A 162 1.11 -15.07 -0.41
C ASN A 162 -0.08 -14.15 -0.72
N ALA A 163 0.19 -12.88 -1.03
CA ALA A 163 -0.86 -11.94 -1.39
C ALA A 163 -1.55 -12.29 -2.71
N LEU A 164 -0.82 -12.68 -3.76
CA LEU A 164 -1.40 -13.14 -5.04
C LEU A 164 -2.28 -14.37 -4.87
N ALA A 165 -1.88 -15.32 -4.03
CA ALA A 165 -2.66 -16.53 -3.75
C ALA A 165 -4.01 -16.22 -3.06
N LEU A 166 -4.11 -15.12 -2.33
CA LEU A 166 -5.31 -14.68 -1.61
C LEU A 166 -6.13 -13.64 -2.37
N ALA A 167 -5.54 -12.93 -3.31
CA ALA A 167 -6.18 -11.89 -4.10
C ALA A 167 -7.29 -12.46 -4.98
N ARG A 168 -8.50 -11.95 -4.81
CA ARG A 168 -9.71 -12.39 -5.56
C ARG A 168 -10.17 -11.38 -6.58
N GLN A 169 -9.67 -10.16 -6.51
CA GLN A 169 -10.03 -9.06 -7.39
C GLN A 169 -8.79 -8.60 -8.16
N SER A 170 -8.96 -8.24 -9.44
CA SER A 170 -7.87 -7.72 -10.27
C SER A 170 -7.19 -6.51 -9.63
N ALA A 171 -7.95 -5.65 -8.94
CA ALA A 171 -7.39 -4.51 -8.22
C ALA A 171 -6.40 -4.92 -7.11
N GLU A 172 -6.64 -6.04 -6.40
CA GLU A 172 -5.73 -6.57 -5.39
C GLU A 172 -4.48 -7.19 -6.02
N GLN A 173 -4.66 -7.92 -7.12
CA GLN A 173 -3.56 -8.51 -7.89
C GLN A 173 -2.64 -7.42 -8.46
N ASN A 174 -3.21 -6.35 -9.00
CA ASN A 174 -2.46 -5.22 -9.53
C ASN A 174 -1.67 -4.48 -8.45
N LEU A 175 -2.20 -4.35 -7.23
CA LEU A 175 -1.44 -3.81 -6.10
C LEU A 175 -0.18 -4.63 -5.82
N VAL A 176 -0.23 -5.95 -5.94
CA VAL A 176 0.96 -6.81 -5.77
C VAL A 176 1.95 -6.58 -6.91
N LEU A 177 1.49 -6.55 -8.17
CA LEU A 177 2.36 -6.24 -9.31
C LEU A 177 3.03 -4.86 -9.18
N ASP A 178 2.33 -3.88 -8.61
CA ASP A 178 2.89 -2.56 -8.32
C ASP A 178 4.03 -2.61 -7.29
N VAL A 179 3.90 -3.46 -6.27
CA VAL A 179 5.00 -3.69 -5.31
C VAL A 179 6.22 -4.28 -6.02
N LEU A 180 6.02 -5.30 -6.88
CA LEU A 180 7.10 -5.93 -7.64
C LEU A 180 7.77 -4.96 -8.60
N LYS A 181 7.01 -4.11 -9.29
CA LYS A 181 7.55 -3.05 -10.16
C LYS A 181 8.33 -2.00 -9.37
N LEU A 182 7.85 -1.63 -8.18
CA LEU A 182 8.51 -0.63 -7.34
C LEU A 182 9.85 -1.14 -6.81
N HIS A 183 9.87 -2.35 -6.29
CA HIS A 183 11.04 -3.02 -5.70
C HIS A 183 11.57 -4.11 -6.64
N ALA A 184 12.05 -3.67 -7.82
CA ALA A 184 12.52 -4.59 -8.86
C ALA A 184 13.68 -5.46 -8.38
N SER A 185 13.47 -6.78 -8.41
CA SER A 185 14.42 -7.84 -8.05
C SER A 185 14.23 -9.05 -8.96
N THR A 186 15.23 -9.95 -9.00
CA THR A 186 15.14 -11.21 -9.75
C THR A 186 14.03 -12.11 -9.21
N GLU A 187 13.85 -12.16 -7.90
CA GLU A 187 12.77 -12.94 -7.26
C GLU A 187 11.39 -12.35 -7.58
N GLY A 188 11.27 -11.02 -7.56
CA GLY A 188 10.06 -10.33 -7.98
C GLY A 188 9.74 -10.56 -9.47
N MET A 189 10.76 -10.58 -10.34
CA MET A 189 10.57 -10.89 -11.76
C MET A 189 10.09 -12.32 -11.99
N LYS A 190 10.66 -13.32 -11.30
CA LYS A 190 10.17 -14.72 -11.35
C LYS A 190 8.71 -14.82 -10.96
N LEU A 191 8.29 -14.10 -9.91
CA LEU A 191 6.91 -14.09 -9.47
C LEU A 191 5.98 -13.42 -10.50
N ALA A 192 6.39 -12.30 -11.10
CA ALA A 192 5.64 -11.64 -12.16
C ALA A 192 5.48 -12.54 -13.39
N ILE A 193 6.53 -13.30 -13.78
CA ILE A 193 6.47 -14.31 -14.85
C ILE A 193 5.46 -15.42 -14.52
N ALA A 194 5.44 -15.90 -13.27
CA ALA A 194 4.45 -16.88 -12.84
C ALA A 194 3.01 -16.31 -12.92
N ALA A 195 2.83 -15.04 -12.58
CA ALA A 195 1.55 -14.34 -12.65
C ALA A 195 1.02 -14.16 -14.08
N MET A 196 1.87 -14.16 -15.12
CA MET A 196 1.43 -14.16 -16.53
C MET A 196 0.54 -15.35 -16.89
N LYS A 197 0.60 -16.45 -16.12
CA LYS A 197 -0.23 -17.64 -16.31
C LYS A 197 -1.60 -17.56 -15.59
N MET A 198 -1.82 -16.51 -14.80
CA MET A 198 -3.07 -16.33 -14.05
C MET A 198 -4.15 -15.73 -14.98
N PRO A 199 -5.37 -16.31 -15.00
CA PRO A 199 -6.45 -15.77 -15.81
C PRO A 199 -6.76 -14.30 -15.50
N GLY A 200 -6.85 -13.47 -16.54
CA GLY A 200 -7.16 -12.04 -16.40
C GLY A 200 -6.02 -11.14 -15.90
N LEU A 201 -4.84 -11.72 -15.61
CA LEU A 201 -3.67 -10.96 -15.14
C LEU A 201 -2.51 -10.95 -16.14
N GLN A 202 -2.64 -11.67 -17.24
CA GLN A 202 -1.56 -11.90 -18.20
C GLN A 202 -0.94 -10.61 -18.75
N GLU A 203 -1.75 -9.63 -19.14
CA GLU A 203 -1.29 -8.36 -19.70
C GLU A 203 -0.56 -7.54 -18.63
N ASP A 204 -1.20 -7.32 -17.48
CA ASP A 204 -0.62 -6.55 -16.37
C ASP A 204 0.67 -7.19 -15.84
N ALA A 205 0.73 -8.52 -15.77
CA ALA A 205 1.92 -9.25 -15.37
C ALA A 205 3.04 -9.14 -16.42
N THR A 206 2.71 -9.19 -17.72
CA THR A 206 3.68 -8.95 -18.80
C THR A 206 4.27 -7.54 -18.70
N HIS A 207 3.44 -6.54 -18.46
CA HIS A 207 3.87 -5.16 -18.21
C HIS A 207 4.79 -5.08 -16.99
N ALA A 208 4.45 -5.79 -15.90
CA ALA A 208 5.31 -5.83 -14.72
C ALA A 208 6.67 -6.46 -15.03
N VAL A 209 6.71 -7.57 -15.77
CA VAL A 209 7.98 -8.22 -16.19
C VAL A 209 8.85 -7.26 -16.99
N LEU A 210 8.30 -6.54 -17.98
CA LEU A 210 9.05 -5.58 -18.79
C LEU A 210 9.62 -4.43 -17.96
N VAL A 211 8.82 -3.88 -17.03
CA VAL A 211 9.28 -2.80 -16.13
C VAL A 211 10.39 -3.28 -15.19
N ILE A 212 10.21 -4.46 -14.60
CA ILE A 212 11.21 -5.05 -13.68
C ILE A 212 12.50 -5.35 -14.46
N ALA A 213 12.39 -5.97 -15.64
CA ALA A 213 13.53 -6.27 -16.48
C ALA A 213 14.33 -5.00 -16.83
N HIS A 214 13.66 -3.95 -17.29
CA HIS A 214 14.30 -2.67 -17.58
C HIS A 214 15.04 -2.11 -16.35
N LYS A 215 14.42 -2.12 -15.17
CA LYS A 215 15.05 -1.64 -13.93
C LYS A 215 16.26 -2.49 -13.51
N LEU A 216 16.22 -3.79 -13.73
CA LEU A 216 17.32 -4.69 -13.43
C LEU A 216 18.48 -4.49 -14.42
N GLU A 217 18.20 -4.26 -15.71
CA GLU A 217 19.23 -3.93 -16.71
C GLU A 217 19.97 -2.63 -16.38
N THR A 218 19.27 -1.61 -15.88
CA THR A 218 19.94 -0.37 -15.43
C THR A 218 20.89 -0.61 -14.25
N LYS A 219 20.63 -1.66 -13.46
CA LYS A 219 21.51 -2.14 -12.38
C LYS A 219 22.58 -3.14 -12.87
N LYS A 220 22.69 -3.37 -14.19
CA LYS A 220 23.61 -4.32 -14.85
C LYS A 220 23.37 -5.78 -14.45
N VAL A 221 22.14 -6.14 -14.11
CA VAL A 221 21.71 -7.53 -13.85
C VAL A 221 21.32 -8.16 -15.19
N ASP A 222 21.87 -9.35 -15.50
CA ASP A 222 21.44 -10.10 -16.70
C ASP A 222 20.07 -10.73 -16.48
N VAL A 223 19.09 -10.25 -17.24
CA VAL A 223 17.69 -10.73 -17.20
C VAL A 223 17.36 -11.63 -18.41
N SER A 224 18.32 -11.90 -19.30
CA SER A 224 18.08 -12.67 -20.53
C SER A 224 17.45 -14.05 -20.29
N PRO A 225 17.88 -14.84 -19.28
CA PRO A 225 17.25 -16.12 -18.98
C PRO A 225 15.79 -15.98 -18.53
N LEU A 226 15.48 -14.93 -17.75
CA LEU A 226 14.11 -14.68 -17.25
C LEU A 226 13.19 -14.16 -18.36
N LEU A 227 13.70 -13.33 -19.28
CA LEU A 227 12.95 -12.90 -20.47
C LEU A 227 12.60 -14.09 -21.35
N ALA A 228 13.58 -14.99 -21.61
CA ALA A 228 13.33 -16.22 -22.36
C ALA A 228 12.27 -17.10 -21.69
N GLN A 229 12.32 -17.27 -20.37
CA GLN A 229 11.31 -17.99 -19.59
C GLN A 229 9.91 -17.37 -19.71
N ALA A 230 9.83 -16.03 -19.83
CA ALA A 230 8.58 -15.29 -20.03
C ALA A 230 8.08 -15.36 -21.49
N GLY A 231 8.84 -15.92 -22.42
CA GLY A 231 8.55 -15.86 -23.85
C GLY A 231 8.70 -14.44 -24.44
N LEU A 232 9.48 -13.60 -23.77
CA LEU A 232 9.79 -12.23 -24.20
C LEU A 232 11.19 -12.15 -24.76
N SER A 233 11.38 -11.32 -25.78
CA SER A 233 12.68 -11.11 -26.42
C SER A 233 13.05 -9.63 -26.42
N ARG A 234 14.32 -9.36 -26.52
CA ARG A 234 14.83 -8.02 -26.81
C ARG A 234 14.39 -7.61 -28.20
N VAL A 235 14.16 -6.31 -28.38
CA VAL A 235 13.69 -5.72 -29.63
C VAL A 235 14.59 -4.55 -30.05
N LYS A 236 14.64 -4.29 -31.34
CA LYS A 236 15.21 -3.04 -31.87
C LYS A 236 14.08 -2.02 -31.96
N LEU A 237 13.99 -1.11 -30.97
CA LEU A 237 12.99 -0.07 -30.91
C LEU A 237 13.52 1.24 -31.51
N GLU A 238 12.76 1.82 -32.44
CA GLU A 238 13.05 3.11 -33.05
C GLU A 238 11.84 4.04 -32.91
N ILE A 239 12.01 5.22 -32.30
CA ILE A 239 10.97 6.24 -32.22
C ILE A 239 11.04 7.12 -33.46
N ILE A 240 9.98 7.11 -34.26
CA ILE A 240 9.89 7.90 -35.49
C ILE A 240 9.43 9.32 -35.13
N LYS A 241 8.29 9.44 -34.45
CA LYS A 241 7.69 10.69 -34.00
C LYS A 241 6.95 10.50 -32.69
N ALA A 242 7.01 11.47 -31.81
CA ALA A 242 6.23 11.46 -30.59
C ALA A 242 5.74 12.88 -30.25
N GLU A 243 4.45 13.01 -29.98
CA GLU A 243 3.78 14.28 -29.67
C GLU A 243 2.98 14.12 -28.39
N TYR A 244 3.13 15.10 -27.50
CA TYR A 244 2.40 15.16 -26.24
C TYR A 244 1.59 16.44 -26.16
N GLY A 245 0.29 16.33 -25.90
CA GLY A 245 -0.58 17.48 -25.78
C GLY A 245 -2.06 17.19 -25.99
N SER A 246 -2.82 18.25 -26.32
CA SER A 246 -4.25 18.21 -26.56
C SER A 246 -4.61 19.14 -27.73
N GLY A 247 -5.43 18.64 -28.67
CA GLY A 247 -5.86 19.41 -29.83
C GLY A 247 -4.67 19.98 -30.64
N ASN A 248 -4.66 21.29 -30.84
CA ASN A 248 -3.57 22.00 -31.55
C ASN A 248 -2.36 22.31 -30.65
N ASN A 249 -2.47 22.16 -29.36
CA ASN A 249 -1.40 22.41 -28.40
C ASN A 249 -0.59 21.10 -28.17
N GLN A 250 0.26 20.79 -29.14
CA GLN A 250 1.10 19.61 -29.16
C GLN A 250 2.59 20.01 -29.03
N LYS A 251 3.33 19.25 -28.24
CA LYS A 251 4.78 19.40 -28.07
C LYS A 251 5.47 18.18 -28.66
N ASP A 252 6.44 18.41 -29.54
CA ASP A 252 7.31 17.33 -30.03
C ASP A 252 8.26 16.87 -28.91
N VAL A 253 8.13 15.62 -28.53
CA VAL A 253 8.92 14.96 -27.48
C VAL A 253 9.76 13.82 -28.06
N THR A 254 9.87 13.71 -29.38
CA THR A 254 10.59 12.65 -30.09
C THR A 254 12.02 12.50 -29.59
N GLY A 255 12.75 13.61 -29.48
CA GLY A 255 14.14 13.61 -29.04
C GLY A 255 14.30 13.16 -27.58
N ILE A 256 13.31 13.43 -26.73
CA ILE A 256 13.32 12.99 -25.34
C ILE A 256 13.13 11.48 -25.28
N LEU A 257 12.13 10.94 -25.96
CA LEU A 257 11.86 9.51 -25.96
C LEU A 257 12.99 8.69 -26.60
N ARG A 258 13.61 9.18 -27.69
CA ARG A 258 14.75 8.51 -28.33
C ARG A 258 15.92 8.27 -27.37
N ARG A 259 16.15 9.16 -26.42
CA ARG A 259 17.22 9.00 -25.40
C ARG A 259 16.89 7.96 -24.33
N GLN A 260 15.62 7.58 -24.21
CA GLN A 260 15.13 6.61 -23.22
C GLN A 260 14.88 5.21 -23.81
N VAL A 261 15.12 5.05 -25.11
CA VAL A 261 14.97 3.75 -25.80
C VAL A 261 16.02 2.77 -25.30
N GLY A 262 15.55 1.62 -24.84
CA GLY A 262 16.37 0.46 -24.49
C GLY A 262 16.16 -0.71 -25.47
N THR A 263 16.44 -1.91 -25.00
CA THR A 263 16.29 -3.16 -25.75
C THR A 263 14.95 -3.84 -25.51
N LEU A 264 14.05 -3.22 -24.77
CA LEU A 264 12.72 -3.72 -24.46
C LEU A 264 11.65 -2.74 -24.98
N PRO A 265 10.43 -3.19 -25.27
CA PRO A 265 9.35 -2.33 -25.75
C PRO A 265 8.72 -1.47 -24.64
N VAL A 266 9.53 -1.00 -23.70
CA VAL A 266 9.15 -0.15 -22.58
C VAL A 266 10.01 1.09 -22.54
N ILE A 267 9.38 2.26 -22.29
CA ILE A 267 10.09 3.53 -22.13
C ILE A 267 9.82 4.04 -20.71
N MET A 268 10.88 4.19 -19.93
CA MET A 268 10.81 4.76 -18.59
C MET A 268 11.27 6.22 -18.64
N LEU A 269 10.40 7.11 -18.19
CA LEU A 269 10.71 8.54 -18.14
C LEU A 269 11.46 8.89 -16.85
N SER A 270 12.13 10.03 -16.86
CA SER A 270 12.91 10.53 -15.72
C SER A 270 12.06 11.00 -14.53
N SER A 271 10.79 11.28 -14.76
CA SER A 271 9.81 11.67 -13.74
C SER A 271 8.53 10.82 -13.84
N SER A 272 7.77 10.76 -12.75
CA SER A 272 6.47 10.12 -12.70
C SER A 272 5.40 10.86 -13.51
N THR A 273 5.64 12.11 -13.88
CA THR A 273 4.70 12.90 -14.69
C THR A 273 5.28 13.23 -16.06
N TYR A 274 4.42 13.20 -17.07
CA TYR A 274 4.78 13.57 -18.44
C TYR A 274 5.18 15.04 -18.54
N ASN A 275 4.45 15.93 -17.85
CA ASN A 275 4.76 17.36 -17.83
C ASN A 275 6.20 17.64 -17.36
N ALA A 276 6.61 17.00 -16.26
CA ALA A 276 7.97 17.17 -15.75
C ALA A 276 9.02 16.53 -16.69
N SER A 277 8.74 15.35 -17.23
CA SER A 277 9.66 14.65 -18.14
C SER A 277 9.83 15.35 -19.48
N PHE A 278 8.78 16.00 -19.97
CA PHE A 278 8.76 16.65 -21.29
C PHE A 278 9.03 18.17 -21.23
N GLY A 279 9.34 18.70 -20.05
CA GLY A 279 9.74 20.11 -19.88
C GLY A 279 8.57 21.08 -19.94
N GLY A 280 7.46 20.76 -19.29
CA GLY A 280 6.31 21.61 -19.09
C GLY A 280 4.99 21.09 -19.65
N ASP A 281 3.90 21.74 -19.28
CA ASP A 281 2.54 21.43 -19.71
C ASP A 281 2.22 22.17 -21.02
N PRO A 282 2.00 21.45 -22.16
CA PRO A 282 1.67 22.09 -23.42
C PRO A 282 0.23 22.59 -23.51
N ALA A 283 -0.68 22.09 -22.66
CA ALA A 283 -2.13 22.39 -22.72
C ALA A 283 -2.75 22.40 -21.31
N PRO A 284 -2.45 23.44 -20.49
CA PRO A 284 -2.98 23.54 -19.12
C PRO A 284 -4.50 23.45 -19.07
N GLY A 285 -5.02 22.67 -18.10
CA GLY A 285 -6.46 22.48 -17.92
C GLY A 285 -7.12 21.54 -18.93
N SER A 286 -6.36 20.95 -19.86
CA SER A 286 -6.88 20.00 -20.86
C SER A 286 -6.36 18.60 -20.60
N VAL A 287 -7.15 17.57 -20.94
CA VAL A 287 -6.72 16.17 -20.95
C VAL A 287 -5.75 15.98 -22.11
N LYS A 288 -4.52 15.58 -21.79
CA LYS A 288 -3.44 15.38 -22.77
C LYS A 288 -3.25 13.89 -23.09
N LYS A 289 -2.70 13.65 -24.26
CA LYS A 289 -2.29 12.31 -24.71
C LYS A 289 -0.87 12.36 -25.25
N LEU A 290 -0.13 11.28 -25.07
CA LEU A 290 1.13 11.03 -25.75
C LEU A 290 0.87 10.10 -26.91
N THR A 291 1.15 10.55 -28.13
CA THR A 291 1.05 9.71 -29.33
C THR A 291 2.45 9.42 -29.86
N ILE A 292 2.75 8.15 -30.12
CA ILE A 292 4.07 7.68 -30.54
C ILE A 292 3.93 6.87 -31.83
N GLN A 293 4.67 7.28 -32.87
CA GLN A 293 4.95 6.49 -34.05
C GLN A 293 6.33 5.85 -33.89
N TYR A 294 6.44 4.55 -34.07
CA TYR A 294 7.66 3.79 -33.78
C TYR A 294 7.84 2.65 -34.76
N LYS A 295 9.03 2.03 -34.72
CA LYS A 295 9.30 0.72 -35.34
C LYS A 295 9.84 -0.23 -34.27
N ILE A 296 9.37 -1.47 -34.30
CA ILE A 296 9.96 -2.58 -33.56
C ILE A 296 10.41 -3.62 -34.56
N ASP A 297 11.71 -3.91 -34.58
CA ASP A 297 12.35 -4.84 -35.52
C ASP A 297 12.03 -4.51 -36.97
N GLY A 298 12.00 -3.21 -37.32
CA GLY A 298 11.67 -2.68 -38.62
C GLY A 298 10.17 -2.57 -38.94
N LYS A 299 9.29 -3.19 -38.19
CA LYS A 299 7.84 -3.12 -38.39
C LYS A 299 7.27 -1.83 -37.77
N PRO A 300 6.48 -1.03 -38.55
CA PRO A 300 5.92 0.20 -38.04
C PRO A 300 4.75 -0.06 -37.07
N GLY A 301 4.63 0.79 -36.06
CA GLY A 301 3.53 0.81 -35.11
C GLY A 301 3.18 2.23 -34.69
N GLN A 302 1.99 2.38 -34.13
CA GLN A 302 1.54 3.61 -33.50
C GLN A 302 0.79 3.28 -32.20
N ALA A 303 1.03 4.04 -31.16
CA ALA A 303 0.34 3.91 -29.89
C ALA A 303 0.01 5.27 -29.29
N SER A 304 -1.05 5.33 -28.49
CA SER A 304 -1.44 6.51 -27.72
C SER A 304 -1.61 6.16 -26.25
N PHE A 305 -1.09 7.01 -25.39
CA PHE A 305 -1.10 6.84 -23.94
C PHE A 305 -1.80 8.03 -23.29
N ALA A 306 -2.61 7.74 -22.27
CA ALA A 306 -3.15 8.78 -21.39
C ALA A 306 -1.99 9.48 -20.65
N GLU A 307 -2.24 10.68 -20.16
CA GLU A 307 -1.28 11.41 -19.35
C GLU A 307 -0.80 10.55 -18.17
N ASP A 308 0.51 10.52 -17.97
CA ASP A 308 1.24 9.77 -16.93
C ASP A 308 1.11 8.24 -17.00
N ALA A 309 0.51 7.68 -18.05
CA ALA A 309 0.45 6.24 -18.24
C ALA A 309 1.83 5.63 -18.48
N LEU A 310 2.02 4.39 -18.08
CA LEU A 310 3.23 3.62 -18.39
C LEU A 310 3.33 3.42 -19.91
N ILE A 311 4.50 3.71 -20.50
CA ILE A 311 4.72 3.60 -21.93
C ILE A 311 5.24 2.19 -22.25
N ILE A 312 4.35 1.31 -22.68
CA ILE A 312 4.70 -0.01 -23.21
C ILE A 312 4.18 -0.07 -24.65
N LEU A 313 5.09 -0.22 -25.59
CA LEU A 313 4.78 -0.17 -27.02
C LEU A 313 4.32 -1.56 -27.48
N PRO A 314 3.11 -1.69 -28.06
CA PRO A 314 2.65 -2.94 -28.65
C PRO A 314 3.60 -3.43 -29.75
N ILE A 315 3.88 -4.74 -29.79
CA ILE A 315 4.69 -5.35 -30.85
C ILE A 315 3.81 -5.42 -32.12
N PRO A 316 4.20 -4.75 -33.22
CA PRO A 316 3.47 -4.80 -34.47
C PRO A 316 3.40 -6.22 -35.03
N LYS A 317 2.22 -6.64 -35.50
CA LYS A 317 1.99 -7.97 -36.10
C LYS A 317 2.61 -8.12 -37.48
#